data_ba72c2d51b692a4a710e55394f026aa3
#
_entry.id   ba72c2d51b692a4a710e55394f026aa3
#
_cell.length_a   1.000
_cell.length_b   1.000
_cell.length_c   1.000
_cell.angle_alpha   90.00
_cell.angle_beta   90.00
_cell.angle_gamma   90.00
#
_symmetry.space_group_name_H-M   'P 1'
#
loop_
_entity.id
_entity.type
_entity.pdbx_description
1 polymer ?
#
loop_
_entity_poly.entity_id
_entity_poly.type
_entity_poly.pdbx_seq_one_letter_code
_entity_poly.pdbx_strand_id
1 'polypeptide(L)'
;MSALTSAIAAIDSLHTIPPLTADDEWRSIGASLPDHLTLERITEDMHERAGLVALLAFLKHTHSTSTRQQPEHAAASAQKLCEHVARIIAPCPDSEAGQVSDDDYPEYEQVAHRSRDLAPYGLAVLRILCNDYSINLDVDTLLTVISFTAPGLTDPWTTQGACHVARELLSQQLLHRLDQSDLLESILKEYLRPAFAKSRPQAVTASGRKAEFPQDDDPHRGLADDTKEVKPWKYEDHRAIAVFHWVVLTADSDVLKRLWPLFIPVLLALLDDGTTRIRRRGLLILDSFLEKFPSNILRDTGLASVFRDAVFPTLHFLPSITPEEDSILLLEAAYTALLRLARKTESKAGKVEPHGTSPKGKLLDKLLREGVFSSYFHVKEHVKIVAVLLMQTAKILDEMQIYAVKHLKDLIPMHSEVLSNPFAALAPATLSAAIQGLQAVIANCWPRLSIPAYQDELIKALVVCYMTVHDERDQLGERFAELDVELVKTASMLTVAAKGTAGKGAEDLADKAALLVSKEPLLAGLFQ
;
A
#
# COMPACT_ATOMS: atom_id res chain seq x y z
N MET A 1 24.27 17.40 39.62
CA MET A 1 23.15 17.00 38.71
C MET A 1 22.95 18.15 37.73
N SER A 2 22.80 17.82 36.44
CA SER A 2 22.53 18.88 35.46
C SER A 2 21.13 19.46 35.69
N ALA A 3 20.90 20.70 35.27
CA ALA A 3 19.59 21.35 35.40
C ALA A 3 18.49 20.55 34.65
N LEU A 4 18.86 19.90 33.55
CA LEU A 4 17.99 19.00 32.79
C LEU A 4 17.63 17.74 33.56
N THR A 5 18.57 17.14 34.31
CA THR A 5 18.30 15.97 35.17
C THR A 5 17.24 16.29 36.24
N SER A 6 17.24 17.49 36.80
CA SER A 6 16.20 17.94 37.73
C SER A 6 14.85 18.15 37.04
N ALA A 7 14.87 18.71 35.80
CA ALA A 7 13.67 18.89 34.99
C ALA A 7 13.07 17.54 34.54
N ILE A 8 13.90 16.60 34.15
CA ILE A 8 13.51 15.25 33.79
C ILE A 8 12.86 14.55 34.99
N ALA A 9 13.47 14.61 36.18
CA ALA A 9 12.91 14.02 37.39
C ALA A 9 11.55 14.62 37.78
N ALA A 10 11.36 15.92 37.55
CA ALA A 10 10.07 16.58 37.75
C ALA A 10 9.00 16.08 36.76
N ILE A 11 9.39 15.85 35.50
CA ILE A 11 8.50 15.33 34.46
C ILE A 11 8.15 13.84 34.68
N ASP A 12 9.13 13.03 35.08
CA ASP A 12 8.90 11.62 35.41
C ASP A 12 7.95 11.44 36.61
N SER A 13 7.83 12.47 37.47
CA SER A 13 6.85 12.49 38.55
C SER A 13 5.41 12.82 38.09
N LEU A 14 5.22 13.26 36.85
CA LEU A 14 3.88 13.51 36.29
C LEU A 14 3.17 12.19 35.97
N HIS A 15 2.02 11.97 36.55
CA HIS A 15 1.21 10.75 36.29
C HIS A 15 0.69 10.67 34.86
N THR A 16 0.55 11.81 34.18
CA THR A 16 0.07 11.89 32.78
C THR A 16 0.74 13.05 32.06
N ILE A 17 1.22 12.81 30.83
CA ILE A 17 1.74 13.85 29.96
C ILE A 17 0.54 14.49 29.24
N PRO A 18 0.43 15.85 29.23
CA PRO A 18 -0.67 16.53 28.58
C PRO A 18 -0.74 16.24 27.08
N PRO A 19 -1.93 16.26 26.46
CA PRO A 19 -2.05 16.22 25.01
C PRO A 19 -1.37 17.44 24.38
N LEU A 20 -0.82 17.31 23.19
CA LEU A 20 -0.06 18.37 22.51
C LEU A 20 -0.85 19.68 22.32
N THR A 21 -2.19 19.60 22.34
CA THR A 21 -3.13 20.73 22.22
C THR A 21 -3.40 21.49 23.53
N ALA A 22 -2.97 20.95 24.68
CA ALA A 22 -3.20 21.55 25.99
C ALA A 22 -2.11 22.59 26.34
N ASP A 23 -2.06 23.71 25.61
CA ASP A 23 -1.00 24.71 25.73
C ASP A 23 -0.83 25.30 27.13
N ASP A 24 -1.92 25.49 27.87
CA ASP A 24 -1.85 26.06 29.23
C ASP A 24 -1.22 25.07 30.23
N GLU A 25 -1.48 23.77 30.09
CA GLU A 25 -0.84 22.74 30.91
C GLU A 25 0.66 22.66 30.61
N TRP A 26 1.04 22.71 29.32
CA TRP A 26 2.44 22.75 28.89
C TRP A 26 3.17 23.97 29.41
N ARG A 27 2.54 25.14 29.40
CA ARG A 27 3.12 26.37 29.96
C ARG A 27 3.30 26.29 31.48
N SER A 28 2.37 25.66 32.18
CA SER A 28 2.46 25.42 33.62
C SER A 28 3.65 24.51 33.97
N ILE A 29 3.84 23.42 33.19
CA ILE A 29 5.02 22.56 33.34
C ILE A 29 6.30 23.35 33.03
N GLY A 30 6.31 24.11 31.95
CA GLY A 30 7.47 24.96 31.59
C GLY A 30 7.84 25.98 32.67
N ALA A 31 6.85 26.57 33.32
CA ALA A 31 7.04 27.52 34.44
C ALA A 31 7.65 26.86 35.71
N SER A 32 7.52 25.54 35.84
CA SER A 32 8.12 24.79 36.96
C SER A 32 9.57 24.36 36.70
N LEU A 33 10.09 24.60 35.47
CA LEU A 33 11.48 24.26 35.11
C LEU A 33 12.46 25.29 35.68
N PRO A 34 13.73 24.92 35.90
CA PRO A 34 14.75 25.84 36.44
C PRO A 34 14.99 27.05 35.54
N ASP A 35 15.03 28.27 36.11
CA ASP A 35 15.23 29.56 35.40
C ASP A 35 16.55 29.66 34.61
N HIS A 36 17.53 28.81 34.90
CA HIS A 36 18.83 28.82 34.23
C HIS A 36 18.96 27.83 33.08
N LEU A 37 17.84 27.23 32.66
CA LEU A 37 17.80 26.33 31.51
C LEU A 37 17.98 27.14 30.23
N THR A 38 18.95 26.76 29.40
CA THR A 38 19.19 27.36 28.07
C THR A 38 19.15 26.30 27.00
N LEU A 39 18.86 26.69 25.75
CA LEU A 39 18.83 25.74 24.61
C LEU A 39 20.14 24.95 24.47
N GLU A 40 21.28 25.59 24.71
CA GLU A 40 22.60 24.95 24.63
C GLU A 40 22.78 23.83 25.65
N ARG A 41 22.37 24.07 26.91
CA ARG A 41 22.45 23.07 27.98
C ARG A 41 21.49 21.91 27.79
N ILE A 42 20.32 22.17 27.20
CA ILE A 42 19.33 21.11 26.90
C ILE A 42 19.89 20.18 25.83
N THR A 43 20.60 20.71 24.83
CA THR A 43 21.11 19.91 23.69
C THR A 43 22.16 18.87 24.12
N GLU A 44 22.95 19.16 25.17
CA GLU A 44 24.03 18.27 25.64
C GLU A 44 23.53 17.03 26.40
N ASP A 45 22.39 17.12 27.07
CA ASP A 45 21.89 16.12 28.00
C ASP A 45 20.61 15.35 27.55
N MET A 46 20.12 15.60 26.32
CA MET A 46 18.82 15.09 25.88
C MET A 46 18.94 13.74 25.15
N HIS A 47 18.57 12.65 25.80
CA HIS A 47 18.67 11.31 25.22
C HIS A 47 17.34 10.51 25.24
N GLU A 48 16.30 10.97 25.97
CA GLU A 48 15.09 10.21 26.20
C GLU A 48 13.81 11.03 26.06
N ARG A 49 12.65 10.34 26.14
CA ARG A 49 11.31 10.93 26.08
C ARG A 49 11.13 12.10 27.03
N ALA A 50 11.61 11.97 28.27
CA ALA A 50 11.51 13.01 29.30
C ALA A 50 12.26 14.29 28.89
N GLY A 51 13.40 14.17 28.21
CA GLY A 51 14.15 15.30 27.65
C GLY A 51 13.37 16.05 26.57
N LEU A 52 12.72 15.32 25.63
CA LEU A 52 11.87 15.94 24.60
C LEU A 52 10.63 16.63 25.20
N VAL A 53 10.02 16.02 26.22
CA VAL A 53 8.89 16.60 26.96
C VAL A 53 9.32 17.87 27.70
N ALA A 54 10.47 17.85 28.38
CA ALA A 54 11.03 19.02 29.05
C ALA A 54 11.32 20.17 28.07
N LEU A 55 11.92 19.84 26.93
CA LEU A 55 12.21 20.82 25.88
C LEU A 55 10.92 21.42 25.30
N LEU A 56 9.91 20.60 25.05
CA LEU A 56 8.62 21.09 24.55
C LEU A 56 7.94 22.03 25.55
N ALA A 57 7.96 21.68 26.84
CA ALA A 57 7.41 22.53 27.90
C ALA A 57 8.16 23.86 28.02
N PHE A 58 9.50 23.82 27.98
CA PHE A 58 10.34 24.99 27.97
C PHE A 58 10.05 25.93 26.79
N LEU A 59 9.99 25.39 25.57
CA LEU A 59 9.69 26.16 24.35
C LEU A 59 8.30 26.79 24.39
N LYS A 60 7.27 26.03 24.80
CA LYS A 60 5.92 26.59 24.94
C LYS A 60 5.79 27.67 26.01
N HIS A 61 6.58 27.58 27.09
CA HIS A 61 6.63 28.61 28.11
C HIS A 61 7.34 29.86 27.61
N THR A 62 8.52 29.73 27.00
CA THR A 62 9.32 30.85 26.49
C THR A 62 8.65 31.57 25.33
N HIS A 63 7.95 30.84 24.43
CA HIS A 63 7.17 31.44 23.35
C HIS A 63 6.10 32.43 23.85
N SER A 64 5.53 32.17 25.04
CA SER A 64 4.53 33.02 25.68
C SER A 64 5.11 34.27 26.35
N THR A 65 6.38 34.24 26.75
CA THR A 65 7.00 35.28 27.59
C THR A 65 7.97 36.21 26.87
N SER A 66 8.47 35.84 25.69
CA SER A 66 9.50 36.59 24.96
C SER A 66 8.95 37.62 23.99
N THR A 67 9.17 38.88 24.28
CA THR A 67 9.18 40.01 23.34
C THR A 67 10.47 39.94 22.47
N ARG A 68 10.34 39.58 21.23
CA ARG A 68 11.21 39.70 20.05
C ARG A 68 12.54 40.46 20.20
N GLN A 69 13.56 39.87 20.78
CA GLN A 69 14.96 40.17 20.46
C GLN A 69 15.75 38.87 20.57
N GLN A 70 15.95 38.18 19.43
CA GLN A 70 16.72 36.94 19.39
C GLN A 70 18.17 37.28 19.01
N PRO A 71 19.17 36.90 19.80
CA PRO A 71 20.58 37.06 19.43
C PRO A 71 20.92 36.07 18.28
N GLU A 72 21.79 36.50 17.34
CA GLU A 72 22.24 35.67 16.21
C GLU A 72 22.78 34.29 16.63
N HIS A 73 23.38 34.19 17.81
CA HIS A 73 23.85 32.92 18.38
C HIS A 73 22.72 31.93 18.71
N ALA A 74 21.51 32.40 19.00
CA ALA A 74 20.38 31.51 19.31
C ALA A 74 19.89 30.72 18.09
N ALA A 75 20.01 31.28 16.89
CA ALA A 75 19.61 30.58 15.67
C ALA A 75 20.55 29.38 15.35
N ALA A 76 21.86 29.54 15.57
CA ALA A 76 22.83 28.47 15.36
C ALA A 76 22.64 27.32 16.38
N SER A 77 22.35 27.65 17.65
CA SER A 77 22.05 26.67 18.69
C SER A 77 20.73 25.97 18.41
N ALA A 78 19.71 26.69 17.95
CA ALA A 78 18.42 26.11 17.55
C ALA A 78 18.55 25.19 16.32
N GLN A 79 19.42 25.52 15.35
CA GLN A 79 19.70 24.64 14.20
C GLN A 79 20.29 23.29 14.66
N LYS A 80 21.33 23.33 15.51
CA LYS A 80 21.94 22.11 16.08
C LYS A 80 20.93 21.28 16.88
N LEU A 81 20.04 21.97 17.60
CA LEU A 81 18.98 21.31 18.34
C LEU A 81 17.97 20.61 17.40
N CYS A 82 17.62 21.22 16.27
CA CYS A 82 16.78 20.56 15.26
C CYS A 82 17.41 19.27 14.74
N GLU A 83 18.71 19.30 14.40
CA GLU A 83 19.45 18.12 13.95
C GLU A 83 19.50 17.03 15.03
N HIS A 84 19.68 17.42 16.29
CA HIS A 84 19.71 16.47 17.41
C HIS A 84 18.34 15.86 17.68
N VAL A 85 17.27 16.66 17.70
CA VAL A 85 15.88 16.17 17.86
C VAL A 85 15.51 15.23 16.73
N ALA A 86 15.84 15.57 15.48
CA ALA A 86 15.58 14.72 14.32
C ALA A 86 16.26 13.35 14.45
N ARG A 87 17.50 13.32 14.94
CA ARG A 87 18.25 12.07 15.18
C ARG A 87 17.60 11.20 16.26
N ILE A 88 17.10 11.82 17.35
CA ILE A 88 16.43 11.08 18.44
C ILE A 88 15.12 10.43 17.96
N ILE A 89 14.32 11.13 17.16
CA ILE A 89 13.03 10.61 16.69
C ILE A 89 13.14 9.74 15.44
N ALA A 90 14.29 9.74 14.75
CA ALA A 90 14.47 8.96 13.52
C ALA A 90 14.18 7.48 13.75
N PRO A 91 13.46 6.80 12.85
CA PRO A 91 13.23 5.36 12.91
C PRO A 91 14.48 4.60 12.40
N CYS A 92 15.59 4.74 13.12
CA CYS A 92 16.87 4.10 12.84
C CYS A 92 17.33 3.34 14.07
N PRO A 93 17.96 2.17 13.93
CA PRO A 93 18.57 1.45 15.05
C PRO A 93 19.71 2.27 15.64
N ASP A 94 19.97 2.11 16.93
CA ASP A 94 21.11 2.74 17.57
C ASP A 94 22.40 2.13 17.01
N SER A 95 23.36 2.96 16.63
CA SER A 95 24.62 2.54 16.02
C SER A 95 25.52 1.67 16.91
N GLU A 96 25.19 1.55 18.20
CA GLU A 96 25.93 0.75 19.20
C GLU A 96 25.38 -0.66 19.40
N ALA A 97 24.19 -1.00 18.87
CA ALA A 97 23.65 -2.34 18.93
C ALA A 97 24.46 -3.26 17.99
N GLY A 98 25.26 -4.13 18.60
CA GLY A 98 26.16 -5.05 17.90
C GLY A 98 25.44 -6.02 16.97
N GLN A 99 26.24 -6.83 16.26
CA GLN A 99 25.86 -7.80 15.23
C GLN A 99 24.46 -8.40 15.40
N VAL A 100 23.56 -8.05 14.49
CA VAL A 100 22.18 -8.51 14.46
C VAL A 100 22.12 -9.84 13.72
N SER A 101 21.41 -10.82 14.26
CA SER A 101 21.21 -12.14 13.66
C SER A 101 19.97 -12.15 12.74
N ASP A 102 19.80 -13.19 11.93
CA ASP A 102 18.72 -13.36 10.94
C ASP A 102 17.28 -13.32 11.51
N ASP A 103 17.10 -13.23 12.84
CA ASP A 103 15.82 -13.09 13.54
C ASP A 103 15.47 -11.63 13.90
N ASP A 104 15.83 -10.65 13.08
CA ASP A 104 15.83 -9.19 13.35
C ASP A 104 14.46 -8.52 13.44
N TYR A 105 13.37 -9.25 13.38
CA TYR A 105 12.02 -8.71 13.54
C TYR A 105 11.78 -7.99 14.88
N PRO A 106 12.29 -8.50 16.02
CA PRO A 106 12.15 -7.82 17.31
C PRO A 106 12.82 -6.45 17.39
N GLU A 107 13.99 -6.29 16.76
CA GLU A 107 14.73 -5.00 16.75
C GLU A 107 13.99 -3.93 15.95
N TYR A 108 13.48 -4.30 14.78
CA TYR A 108 12.67 -3.40 13.97
C TYR A 108 11.42 -2.89 14.71
N GLU A 109 10.72 -3.78 15.43
CA GLU A 109 9.55 -3.38 16.21
C GLU A 109 9.93 -2.46 17.38
N GLN A 110 11.04 -2.71 18.06
CA GLN A 110 11.52 -1.85 19.14
C GLN A 110 11.84 -0.45 18.62
N VAL A 111 12.57 -0.35 17.50
CA VAL A 111 12.87 0.94 16.83
C VAL A 111 11.58 1.65 16.43
N ALA A 112 10.64 0.93 15.86
CA ALA A 112 9.35 1.49 15.45
C ALA A 112 8.55 2.01 16.65
N HIS A 113 8.48 1.27 17.75
CA HIS A 113 7.81 1.68 18.97
C HIS A 113 8.46 2.91 19.60
N ARG A 114 9.80 2.92 19.73
CA ARG A 114 10.55 4.07 20.23
C ARG A 114 10.24 5.32 19.41
N SER A 115 10.39 5.26 18.10
CA SER A 115 10.14 6.41 17.23
C SER A 115 8.68 6.83 17.27
N ARG A 116 7.72 5.90 17.36
CA ARG A 116 6.30 6.20 17.49
C ARG A 116 5.97 6.99 18.75
N ASP A 117 6.63 6.66 19.87
CA ASP A 117 6.42 7.33 21.15
C ASP A 117 7.08 8.71 21.21
N LEU A 118 8.23 8.88 20.55
CA LEU A 118 9.01 10.13 20.57
C LEU A 118 8.57 11.15 19.50
N ALA A 119 8.15 10.67 18.33
CA ALA A 119 7.86 11.51 17.18
C ALA A 119 6.85 12.64 17.44
N PRO A 120 5.73 12.46 18.16
CA PRO A 120 4.78 13.55 18.40
C PRO A 120 5.43 14.73 19.09
N TYR A 121 6.27 14.48 20.09
CA TYR A 121 6.97 15.53 20.85
C TYR A 121 8.09 16.16 20.05
N GLY A 122 8.93 15.34 19.40
CA GLY A 122 10.03 15.84 18.58
C GLY A 122 9.56 16.67 17.40
N LEU A 123 8.52 16.23 16.68
CA LEU A 123 7.95 17.01 15.57
C LEU A 123 7.32 18.33 16.05
N ALA A 124 6.68 18.34 17.24
CA ALA A 124 6.16 19.56 17.83
C ALA A 124 7.29 20.54 18.19
N VAL A 125 8.39 20.03 18.74
CA VAL A 125 9.60 20.83 19.02
C VAL A 125 10.18 21.41 17.74
N LEU A 126 10.39 20.59 16.71
CA LEU A 126 10.89 21.05 15.40
C LEU A 126 10.01 22.16 14.82
N ARG A 127 8.68 22.00 14.90
CA ARG A 127 7.75 23.02 14.41
C ARG A 127 7.90 24.35 15.13
N ILE A 128 8.02 24.35 16.47
CA ILE A 128 8.21 25.56 17.27
C ILE A 128 9.54 26.22 16.91
N LEU A 129 10.63 25.44 16.88
CA LEU A 129 11.97 25.98 16.56
C LEU A 129 12.01 26.59 15.15
N CYS A 130 11.42 25.93 14.15
CA CYS A 130 11.35 26.47 12.79
C CYS A 130 10.57 27.78 12.72
N ASN A 131 9.45 27.89 13.44
CA ASN A 131 8.62 29.09 13.45
C ASN A 131 9.27 30.26 14.20
N ASP A 132 9.83 29.98 15.38
CA ASP A 132 10.37 31.03 16.25
C ASP A 132 11.71 31.58 15.77
N TYR A 133 12.55 30.71 15.20
CA TYR A 133 13.91 31.09 14.75
C TYR A 133 14.04 31.15 13.23
N SER A 134 12.96 30.97 12.46
CA SER A 134 12.95 30.96 10.98
C SER A 134 14.01 30.02 10.40
N ILE A 135 14.12 28.80 10.97
CA ILE A 135 15.13 27.82 10.59
C ILE A 135 14.73 27.10 9.31
N ASN A 136 15.67 27.02 8.37
CA ASN A 136 15.59 26.12 7.24
C ASN A 136 16.27 24.80 7.63
N LEU A 137 15.48 23.73 7.70
CA LEU A 137 15.97 22.40 8.06
C LEU A 137 17.00 21.90 7.04
N ASP A 138 18.07 21.29 7.49
CA ASP A 138 19.02 20.58 6.65
C ASP A 138 18.38 19.35 5.99
N VAL A 139 19.06 18.75 5.03
CA VAL A 139 18.50 17.64 4.24
C VAL A 139 18.23 16.42 5.13
N ASP A 140 19.12 16.05 6.04
CA ASP A 140 18.94 14.87 6.90
C ASP A 140 17.77 15.02 7.87
N THR A 141 17.62 16.19 8.49
CA THR A 141 16.44 16.53 9.30
C THR A 141 15.15 16.47 8.48
N LEU A 142 15.17 16.96 7.24
CA LEU A 142 14.02 16.85 6.34
C LEU A 142 13.69 15.38 6.00
N LEU A 143 14.68 14.53 5.74
CA LEU A 143 14.46 13.10 5.52
C LEU A 143 13.76 12.45 6.71
N THR A 144 14.14 12.84 7.94
CA THR A 144 13.45 12.37 9.15
C THR A 144 12.00 12.85 9.19
N VAL A 145 11.74 14.14 8.96
CA VAL A 145 10.36 14.66 8.90
C VAL A 145 9.53 13.96 7.83
N ILE A 146 10.10 13.78 6.63
CA ILE A 146 9.45 13.07 5.51
C ILE A 146 9.06 11.65 5.91
N SER A 147 9.87 10.93 6.69
CA SER A 147 9.59 9.55 7.09
C SER A 147 8.31 9.39 7.93
N PHE A 148 7.80 10.48 8.51
CA PHE A 148 6.53 10.50 9.24
C PHE A 148 5.33 10.93 8.41
N THR A 149 5.49 11.25 7.13
CA THR A 149 4.39 11.71 6.24
C THR A 149 3.65 10.59 5.53
N ALA A 150 3.93 9.32 5.85
CA ALA A 150 3.43 8.14 5.13
C ALA A 150 1.90 8.16 4.96
N PRO A 151 1.38 7.94 3.74
CA PRO A 151 -0.04 7.87 3.50
C PRO A 151 -0.64 6.62 4.18
N GLY A 152 -1.82 6.80 4.79
CA GLY A 152 -2.56 5.70 5.39
C GLY A 152 -1.85 5.00 6.57
N LEU A 153 -0.89 5.68 7.21
CA LEU A 153 -0.14 5.15 8.36
C LEU A 153 0.52 3.80 8.06
N THR A 154 1.11 3.67 6.88
CA THR A 154 1.73 2.40 6.41
C THR A 154 3.01 2.04 7.15
N ASP A 155 3.64 3.00 7.84
CA ASP A 155 4.85 2.78 8.60
C ASP A 155 4.54 2.70 10.11
N PRO A 156 5.04 1.69 10.85
CA PRO A 156 4.62 1.40 12.22
C PRO A 156 5.02 2.49 13.22
N TRP A 157 6.04 3.29 12.89
CA TRP A 157 6.48 4.41 13.73
C TRP A 157 5.63 5.68 13.59
N THR A 158 4.68 5.72 12.65
CA THR A 158 3.87 6.91 12.38
C THR A 158 2.50 6.83 13.05
N THR A 159 2.12 7.87 13.80
CA THR A 159 0.76 8.08 14.30
C THR A 159 0.04 9.13 13.45
N GLN A 160 -1.29 9.18 13.53
CA GLN A 160 -2.08 10.18 12.81
C GLN A 160 -1.68 11.62 13.20
N GLY A 161 -1.43 11.86 14.49
CA GLY A 161 -0.98 13.17 14.98
C GLY A 161 0.42 13.53 14.48
N ALA A 162 1.38 12.59 14.54
CA ALA A 162 2.72 12.79 14.02
C ALA A 162 2.71 13.07 12.51
N CYS A 163 1.92 12.31 11.75
CA CYS A 163 1.77 12.52 10.31
C CYS A 163 1.21 13.90 9.97
N HIS A 164 0.24 14.39 10.74
CA HIS A 164 -0.32 15.73 10.53
C HIS A 164 0.73 16.82 10.77
N VAL A 165 1.44 16.80 11.90
CA VAL A 165 2.49 17.77 12.23
C VAL A 165 3.64 17.70 11.24
N ALA A 166 4.07 16.50 10.84
CA ALA A 166 5.14 16.32 9.85
C ALA A 166 4.77 16.93 8.48
N ARG A 167 3.54 16.73 8.01
CA ARG A 167 3.05 17.32 6.75
C ARG A 167 2.97 18.85 6.82
N GLU A 168 2.49 19.39 7.93
CA GLU A 168 2.42 20.83 8.15
C GLU A 168 3.83 21.44 8.14
N LEU A 169 4.76 20.89 8.93
CA LEU A 169 6.16 21.32 8.98
C LEU A 169 6.83 21.24 7.60
N LEU A 170 6.65 20.12 6.91
CA LEU A 170 7.21 19.91 5.57
C LEU A 170 6.65 20.93 4.56
N SER A 171 5.35 21.21 4.59
CA SER A 171 4.75 22.20 3.69
C SER A 171 5.34 23.59 3.91
N GLN A 172 5.55 24.01 5.16
CA GLN A 172 6.20 25.28 5.50
C GLN A 172 7.64 25.32 5.00
N GLN A 173 8.43 24.26 5.20
CA GLN A 173 9.82 24.18 4.75
C GLN A 173 9.94 24.20 3.22
N LEU A 174 8.98 23.61 2.49
CA LEU A 174 8.99 23.59 1.03
C LEU A 174 8.57 24.94 0.43
N LEU A 175 7.71 25.74 1.09
CA LEU A 175 7.35 27.08 0.62
C LEU A 175 8.55 28.04 0.51
N HIS A 176 9.58 27.83 1.32
CA HIS A 176 10.80 28.65 1.34
C HIS A 176 11.89 28.14 0.39
N ARG A 177 11.70 26.96 -0.26
CA ARG A 177 12.66 26.39 -1.20
C ARG A 177 12.27 26.77 -2.63
N LEU A 178 13.20 27.39 -3.35
CA LEU A 178 12.98 27.94 -4.69
C LEU A 178 12.73 26.86 -5.76
N ASP A 179 13.25 25.64 -5.58
CA ASP A 179 13.04 24.54 -6.54
C ASP A 179 12.83 23.20 -5.84
N GLN A 180 11.57 22.74 -5.84
CA GLN A 180 11.21 21.43 -5.33
C GLN A 180 11.80 20.29 -6.17
N SER A 181 12.01 20.51 -7.46
CA SER A 181 12.59 19.54 -8.38
C SER A 181 14.05 19.24 -8.04
N ASP A 182 14.82 20.25 -7.67
CA ASP A 182 16.22 20.10 -7.26
C ASP A 182 16.35 19.34 -5.93
N LEU A 183 15.42 19.55 -4.99
CA LEU A 183 15.36 18.76 -3.75
C LEU A 183 15.09 17.29 -4.04
N LEU A 184 14.13 16.98 -4.90
CA LEU A 184 13.83 15.59 -5.30
C LEU A 184 15.02 14.94 -5.99
N GLU A 185 15.71 15.67 -6.85
CA GLU A 185 16.90 15.19 -7.55
C GLU A 185 18.07 14.93 -6.59
N SER A 186 18.31 15.82 -5.62
CA SER A 186 19.32 15.64 -4.55
C SER A 186 19.01 14.41 -3.69
N ILE A 187 17.76 14.24 -3.22
CA ILE A 187 17.35 13.05 -2.45
C ILE A 187 17.57 11.77 -3.25
N LEU A 188 17.21 11.76 -4.53
CA LEU A 188 17.40 10.58 -5.39
C LEU A 188 18.88 10.26 -5.64
N LYS A 189 19.74 11.27 -5.87
CA LYS A 189 21.14 11.06 -6.21
C LYS A 189 22.05 10.86 -5.00
N GLU A 190 21.83 11.64 -3.95
CA GLU A 190 22.78 11.75 -2.83
C GLU A 190 22.39 10.85 -1.66
N TYR A 191 21.08 10.54 -1.50
CA TYR A 191 20.60 9.69 -0.42
C TYR A 191 20.14 8.30 -0.91
N LEU A 192 19.15 8.23 -1.80
CA LEU A 192 18.55 6.95 -2.19
C LEU A 192 19.48 6.11 -3.09
N ARG A 193 20.13 6.73 -4.08
CA ARG A 193 21.05 6.00 -4.97
C ARG A 193 22.19 5.29 -4.23
N PRO A 194 22.91 5.91 -3.28
CA PRO A 194 23.92 5.21 -2.46
C PRO A 194 23.31 4.10 -1.60
N ALA A 195 22.18 4.35 -0.93
CA ALA A 195 21.52 3.37 -0.07
C ALA A 195 21.12 2.08 -0.81
N PHE A 196 20.68 2.18 -2.07
CA PHE A 196 20.26 1.05 -2.90
C PHE A 196 21.33 0.59 -3.92
N ALA A 197 22.55 1.13 -3.87
CA ALA A 197 23.58 0.89 -4.90
C ALA A 197 23.98 -0.59 -5.02
N LYS A 198 24.05 -1.31 -3.90
CA LYS A 198 24.45 -2.72 -3.85
C LYS A 198 23.28 -3.68 -4.09
N SER A 199 22.05 -3.21 -3.90
CA SER A 199 20.81 -3.99 -4.09
C SER A 199 20.29 -3.93 -5.54
N ARG A 200 21.12 -3.62 -6.54
CA ARG A 200 20.67 -3.44 -7.94
C ARG A 200 20.22 -4.75 -8.56
N PRO A 201 18.96 -4.84 -9.00
CA PRO A 201 18.48 -5.99 -9.75
C PRO A 201 19.18 -6.09 -11.10
N GLN A 202 19.53 -7.30 -11.50
CA GLN A 202 20.20 -7.56 -12.80
C GLN A 202 19.28 -7.37 -14.01
N ALA A 203 17.97 -7.29 -13.78
CA ALA A 203 16.97 -7.11 -14.83
C ALA A 203 17.08 -5.79 -15.60
N VAL A 204 17.84 -4.81 -15.07
CA VAL A 204 17.99 -3.49 -15.68
C VAL A 204 19.44 -3.06 -15.79
N THR A 205 19.74 -2.34 -16.88
CA THR A 205 21.04 -1.71 -17.12
C THR A 205 21.26 -0.51 -16.21
N ALA A 206 22.48 0.02 -16.16
CA ALA A 206 22.81 1.25 -15.43
C ALA A 206 21.98 2.48 -15.90
N SER A 207 21.46 2.46 -17.14
CA SER A 207 20.54 3.46 -17.68
C SER A 207 19.07 3.20 -17.34
N GLY A 208 18.75 2.19 -16.52
CA GLY A 208 17.40 1.83 -16.11
C GLY A 208 16.58 1.06 -17.15
N ARG A 209 17.14 0.74 -18.33
CA ARG A 209 16.44 -0.02 -19.38
C ARG A 209 16.54 -1.53 -19.12
N LYS A 210 15.61 -2.31 -19.68
CA LYS A 210 15.68 -3.78 -19.62
C LYS A 210 17.05 -4.28 -20.11
N ALA A 211 17.67 -5.16 -19.33
CA ALA A 211 18.89 -5.85 -19.75
C ALA A 211 18.56 -6.92 -20.82
N GLU A 212 19.32 -6.97 -21.92
CA GLU A 212 19.11 -7.97 -22.98
C GLU A 212 19.51 -9.37 -22.53
N PHE A 213 20.53 -9.47 -21.68
CA PHE A 213 21.03 -10.72 -21.11
C PHE A 213 21.13 -10.56 -19.59
N PRO A 214 20.06 -10.85 -18.81
CA PRO A 214 20.20 -10.99 -17.37
C PRO A 214 21.17 -12.15 -17.09
N GLN A 215 22.16 -11.95 -16.23
CA GLN A 215 23.01 -13.06 -15.79
C GLN A 215 22.12 -14.06 -15.05
N ASP A 216 22.33 -15.36 -15.31
CA ASP A 216 21.55 -16.43 -14.66
C ASP A 216 21.57 -16.27 -13.14
N ASP A 217 20.39 -16.35 -12.54
CA ASP A 217 20.23 -16.34 -11.10
C ASP A 217 20.98 -17.52 -10.49
N ASP A 218 22.03 -17.27 -9.75
CA ASP A 218 22.64 -18.24 -8.87
C ASP A 218 21.65 -18.50 -7.71
N PRO A 219 21.09 -19.72 -7.58
CA PRO A 219 20.10 -20.02 -6.55
C PRO A 219 20.62 -19.84 -5.11
N HIS A 220 21.93 -19.75 -4.90
CA HIS A 220 22.54 -19.51 -3.60
C HIS A 220 22.73 -18.01 -3.27
N ARG A 221 22.44 -17.12 -4.19
CA ARG A 221 22.65 -15.67 -4.03
C ARG A 221 21.63 -15.02 -3.10
N GLY A 222 20.39 -15.52 -3.04
CA GLY A 222 19.29 -14.89 -2.32
C GLY A 222 19.51 -14.76 -0.81
N LEU A 223 20.21 -15.70 -0.17
CA LEU A 223 20.54 -15.65 1.26
C LEU A 223 21.80 -14.84 1.56
N ALA A 224 22.78 -14.84 0.62
CA ALA A 224 24.02 -14.08 0.77
C ALA A 224 23.83 -12.56 0.57
N ASP A 225 22.79 -12.16 -0.15
CA ASP A 225 22.52 -10.75 -0.51
C ASP A 225 21.62 -10.02 0.49
N ASP A 226 21.09 -10.68 1.55
CA ASP A 226 20.24 -10.06 2.57
C ASP A 226 21.03 -9.69 3.83
N THR A 227 22.04 -8.84 3.67
CA THR A 227 22.91 -8.37 4.76
C THR A 227 22.87 -6.85 4.90
N LYS A 228 23.32 -6.32 6.05
CA LYS A 228 23.41 -4.88 6.32
C LYS A 228 24.25 -4.15 5.25
N GLU A 229 25.35 -4.77 4.81
CA GLU A 229 26.25 -4.19 3.83
C GLU A 229 25.63 -4.07 2.42
N VAL A 230 24.71 -4.96 2.08
CA VAL A 230 24.01 -4.97 0.78
C VAL A 230 22.73 -4.15 0.83
N LYS A 231 22.01 -4.22 1.95
CA LYS A 231 20.70 -3.55 2.14
C LYS A 231 20.69 -2.57 3.32
N PRO A 232 21.54 -1.53 3.35
CA PRO A 232 21.55 -0.54 4.44
C PRO A 232 20.18 0.14 4.60
N TRP A 233 19.42 0.33 3.51
CA TRP A 233 18.06 0.87 3.52
C TRP A 233 17.03 -0.01 4.27
N LYS A 234 17.35 -1.27 4.51
CA LYS A 234 16.49 -2.22 5.24
C LYS A 234 16.89 -2.32 6.71
N TYR A 235 18.18 -2.31 7.00
CA TYR A 235 18.73 -2.64 8.31
C TYR A 235 19.29 -1.44 9.10
N GLU A 236 19.76 -0.40 8.41
CA GLU A 236 20.42 0.74 9.06
C GLU A 236 19.57 2.01 9.01
N ASP A 237 18.90 2.28 7.90
CA ASP A 237 18.08 3.47 7.74
C ASP A 237 16.67 3.15 7.23
N HIS A 238 15.76 2.93 8.16
CA HIS A 238 14.36 2.60 7.84
C HIS A 238 13.59 3.78 7.21
N ARG A 239 14.14 5.02 7.23
CA ARG A 239 13.55 6.18 6.57
C ARG A 239 13.50 6.02 5.05
N ALA A 240 14.46 5.27 4.48
CA ALA A 240 14.71 5.22 3.03
C ALA A 240 13.46 4.86 2.21
N ILE A 241 12.67 3.88 2.65
CA ILE A 241 11.45 3.45 1.94
C ILE A 241 10.36 4.51 2.03
N ALA A 242 10.17 5.11 3.20
CA ALA A 242 9.17 6.17 3.42
C ALA A 242 9.52 7.43 2.62
N VAL A 243 10.81 7.82 2.62
CA VAL A 243 11.32 8.93 1.81
C VAL A 243 11.13 8.66 0.33
N PHE A 244 11.47 7.47 -0.15
CA PHE A 244 11.26 7.11 -1.54
C PHE A 244 9.79 7.19 -1.94
N HIS A 245 8.89 6.70 -1.09
CA HIS A 245 7.45 6.81 -1.34
C HIS A 245 7.00 8.27 -1.43
N TRP A 246 7.47 9.12 -0.52
CA TRP A 246 7.17 10.55 -0.57
C TRP A 246 7.70 11.19 -1.87
N VAL A 247 8.93 10.86 -2.30
CA VAL A 247 9.50 11.34 -3.56
C VAL A 247 8.62 10.95 -4.75
N VAL A 248 8.13 9.70 -4.81
CA VAL A 248 7.21 9.23 -5.86
C VAL A 248 5.88 10.00 -5.83
N LEU A 249 5.31 10.23 -4.64
CA LEU A 249 4.06 10.97 -4.50
C LEU A 249 4.19 12.45 -4.86
N THR A 250 5.35 13.05 -4.59
CA THR A 250 5.60 14.47 -4.81
C THR A 250 6.06 14.76 -6.24
N ALA A 251 6.79 13.84 -6.87
CA ALA A 251 7.25 13.98 -8.25
C ALA A 251 6.07 14.16 -9.22
N ASP A 252 6.18 15.16 -10.09
CA ASP A 252 5.28 15.35 -11.22
C ASP A 252 5.73 14.52 -12.46
N SER A 253 4.95 14.60 -13.53
CA SER A 253 5.25 13.86 -14.76
C SER A 253 6.57 14.29 -15.42
N ASP A 254 6.99 15.54 -15.25
CA ASP A 254 8.20 16.05 -15.91
C ASP A 254 9.46 15.66 -15.13
N VAL A 255 9.41 15.68 -13.80
CA VAL A 255 10.44 15.09 -12.95
C VAL A 255 10.60 13.59 -13.24
N LEU A 256 9.48 12.86 -13.34
CA LEU A 256 9.51 11.43 -13.67
C LEU A 256 10.10 11.17 -15.06
N LYS A 257 9.77 11.97 -16.08
CA LYS A 257 10.37 11.86 -17.43
C LYS A 257 11.89 12.05 -17.43
N ARG A 258 12.36 13.01 -16.61
CA ARG A 258 13.79 13.35 -16.55
C ARG A 258 14.59 12.36 -15.72
N LEU A 259 14.06 11.94 -14.57
CA LEU A 259 14.80 11.21 -13.53
C LEU A 259 14.42 9.74 -13.38
N TRP A 260 13.53 9.19 -14.25
CA TRP A 260 13.06 7.80 -14.13
C TRP A 260 14.18 6.76 -13.95
N PRO A 261 15.39 6.89 -14.53
CA PRO A 261 16.44 5.89 -14.32
C PRO A 261 16.88 5.75 -12.86
N LEU A 262 16.65 6.78 -12.02
CA LEU A 262 16.97 6.75 -10.59
C LEU A 262 15.89 6.04 -9.76
N PHE A 263 14.63 6.03 -10.23
CA PHE A 263 13.52 5.38 -9.54
C PHE A 263 13.53 3.85 -9.75
N ILE A 264 13.89 3.38 -10.94
CA ILE A 264 13.72 1.98 -11.33
C ILE A 264 14.51 1.01 -10.43
N PRO A 265 15.81 1.23 -10.15
CA PRO A 265 16.56 0.31 -9.29
C PRO A 265 15.98 0.19 -7.87
N VAL A 266 15.48 1.30 -7.30
CA VAL A 266 14.87 1.31 -5.98
C VAL A 266 13.55 0.53 -5.99
N LEU A 267 12.68 0.77 -6.97
CA LEU A 267 11.43 0.03 -7.14
C LEU A 267 11.67 -1.47 -7.22
N LEU A 268 12.61 -1.89 -8.07
CA LEU A 268 12.89 -3.30 -8.28
C LEU A 268 13.51 -3.95 -7.03
N ALA A 269 14.38 -3.23 -6.30
CA ALA A 269 14.95 -3.73 -5.05
C ALA A 269 13.87 -4.01 -3.99
N LEU A 270 12.84 -3.15 -3.90
CA LEU A 270 11.71 -3.34 -2.99
C LEU A 270 10.78 -4.48 -3.43
N LEU A 271 10.57 -4.64 -4.73
CA LEU A 271 9.73 -5.70 -5.29
C LEU A 271 10.36 -7.09 -5.19
N ASP A 272 11.69 -7.15 -5.18
CA ASP A 272 12.46 -8.39 -5.09
C ASP A 272 12.77 -8.81 -3.65
N ASP A 273 12.52 -7.95 -2.67
CA ASP A 273 12.80 -8.27 -1.26
C ASP A 273 11.95 -9.44 -0.74
N GLY A 274 12.55 -10.34 0.04
CA GLY A 274 11.89 -11.51 0.59
C GLY A 274 10.84 -11.19 1.67
N THR A 275 10.95 -10.02 2.32
CA THR A 275 10.04 -9.61 3.40
C THR A 275 8.70 -9.15 2.85
N THR A 276 7.60 -9.80 3.25
CA THR A 276 6.24 -9.54 2.77
C THR A 276 5.83 -8.07 2.92
N ARG A 277 6.16 -7.46 4.05
CA ARG A 277 5.89 -6.06 4.35
C ARG A 277 6.60 -5.10 3.39
N ILE A 278 7.89 -5.34 3.11
CA ILE A 278 8.69 -4.50 2.20
C ILE A 278 8.18 -4.67 0.76
N ARG A 279 7.97 -5.89 0.32
CA ARG A 279 7.41 -6.21 -1.00
C ARG A 279 6.05 -5.54 -1.22
N ARG A 280 5.15 -5.63 -0.23
CA ARG A 280 3.86 -4.92 -0.27
C ARG A 280 4.04 -3.41 -0.41
N ARG A 281 4.97 -2.83 0.37
CA ARG A 281 5.28 -1.40 0.27
C ARG A 281 5.79 -1.03 -1.13
N GLY A 282 6.69 -1.84 -1.69
CA GLY A 282 7.18 -1.71 -3.06
C GLY A 282 6.06 -1.72 -4.11
N LEU A 283 5.07 -2.61 -3.95
CA LEU A 283 3.89 -2.68 -4.84
C LEU A 283 3.02 -1.42 -4.77
N LEU A 284 2.77 -0.89 -3.58
CA LEU A 284 2.01 0.36 -3.39
C LEU A 284 2.74 1.56 -4.00
N ILE A 285 4.06 1.61 -3.85
CA ILE A 285 4.90 2.66 -4.44
C ILE A 285 4.92 2.52 -5.97
N LEU A 286 5.02 1.30 -6.49
CA LEU A 286 4.95 1.04 -7.93
C LEU A 286 3.60 1.48 -8.52
N ASP A 287 2.48 1.21 -7.84
CA ASP A 287 1.16 1.65 -8.29
C ASP A 287 1.10 3.17 -8.40
N SER A 288 1.56 3.89 -7.38
CA SER A 288 1.63 5.36 -7.37
C SER A 288 2.59 5.90 -8.45
N PHE A 289 3.72 5.23 -8.68
CA PHE A 289 4.66 5.57 -9.75
C PHE A 289 4.02 5.41 -11.13
N LEU A 290 3.41 4.25 -11.39
CA LEU A 290 2.77 3.94 -12.68
C LEU A 290 1.60 4.90 -12.97
N GLU A 291 0.90 5.41 -11.97
CA GLU A 291 -0.18 6.37 -12.16
C GLU A 291 0.28 7.60 -12.94
N LYS A 292 1.42 8.16 -12.58
CA LYS A 292 1.98 9.39 -13.16
C LYS A 292 2.97 9.14 -14.29
N PHE A 293 3.55 7.92 -14.36
CA PHE A 293 4.62 7.61 -15.30
C PHE A 293 4.12 7.58 -16.76
N PRO A 294 4.84 8.21 -17.70
CA PRO A 294 4.40 8.29 -19.11
C PRO A 294 4.39 6.93 -19.81
N SER A 295 3.24 6.60 -20.43
CA SER A 295 3.03 5.32 -21.11
C SER A 295 3.96 5.09 -22.32
N ASN A 296 4.42 6.16 -23.00
CA ASN A 296 5.36 6.05 -24.10
C ASN A 296 6.74 5.56 -23.60
N ILE A 297 7.26 6.14 -22.52
CA ILE A 297 8.55 5.70 -21.94
C ILE A 297 8.45 4.25 -21.48
N LEU A 298 7.35 3.89 -20.79
CA LEU A 298 7.13 2.53 -20.31
C LEU A 298 7.21 1.48 -21.44
N ARG A 299 6.66 1.80 -22.61
CA ARG A 299 6.69 0.91 -23.80
C ARG A 299 8.05 0.92 -24.49
N ASP A 300 8.60 2.10 -24.74
CA ASP A 300 9.80 2.28 -25.57
C ASP A 300 11.07 1.76 -24.89
N THR A 301 11.05 1.66 -23.54
CA THR A 301 12.18 1.16 -22.73
C THR A 301 12.07 -0.33 -22.38
N GLY A 302 10.94 -0.98 -22.65
CA GLY A 302 10.67 -2.36 -22.24
C GLY A 302 10.40 -2.55 -20.74
N LEU A 303 10.30 -1.47 -19.95
CA LEU A 303 10.07 -1.51 -18.50
C LEU A 303 8.76 -2.21 -18.12
N ALA A 304 7.76 -2.16 -19.00
CA ALA A 304 6.50 -2.88 -18.76
C ALA A 304 6.72 -4.38 -18.53
N SER A 305 7.61 -5.01 -19.31
CA SER A 305 7.96 -6.42 -19.11
C SER A 305 8.75 -6.65 -17.82
N VAL A 306 9.67 -5.73 -17.48
CA VAL A 306 10.47 -5.82 -16.26
C VAL A 306 9.59 -5.75 -15.02
N PHE A 307 8.67 -4.77 -14.95
CA PHE A 307 7.74 -4.66 -13.83
C PHE A 307 6.78 -5.85 -13.75
N ARG A 308 6.26 -6.33 -14.89
CA ARG A 308 5.44 -7.54 -14.92
C ARG A 308 6.20 -8.71 -14.30
N ASP A 309 7.44 -8.94 -14.75
CA ASP A 309 8.24 -10.09 -14.33
C ASP A 309 8.67 -9.98 -12.84
N ALA A 310 8.86 -8.75 -12.32
CA ALA A 310 9.15 -8.51 -10.91
C ALA A 310 7.91 -8.69 -9.99
N VAL A 311 6.72 -8.30 -10.46
CA VAL A 311 5.50 -8.34 -9.64
C VAL A 311 4.83 -9.70 -9.69
N PHE A 312 4.84 -10.38 -10.85
CA PHE A 312 4.06 -11.60 -11.08
C PHE A 312 4.34 -12.72 -10.06
N PRO A 313 5.59 -12.99 -9.63
CA PRO A 313 5.87 -14.01 -8.61
C PRO A 313 5.13 -13.77 -7.29
N THR A 314 4.80 -12.52 -6.95
CA THR A 314 4.06 -12.20 -5.73
C THR A 314 2.66 -12.83 -5.69
N LEU A 315 2.05 -13.15 -6.84
CA LEU A 315 0.76 -13.84 -6.90
C LEU A 315 0.82 -15.28 -6.35
N HIS A 316 2.01 -15.83 -6.14
CA HIS A 316 2.22 -17.17 -5.59
C HIS A 316 2.61 -17.17 -4.10
N PHE A 317 2.56 -16.00 -3.42
CA PHE A 317 2.72 -15.89 -1.96
C PHE A 317 1.41 -16.29 -1.29
N LEU A 318 1.15 -17.59 -1.25
CA LEU A 318 -0.09 -18.20 -0.77
C LEU A 318 0.11 -18.87 0.61
N PRO A 319 -0.95 -19.26 1.31
CA PRO A 319 -0.89 -19.77 2.69
C PRO A 319 0.03 -20.96 2.95
N SER A 320 0.43 -21.68 1.93
CA SER A 320 1.44 -22.75 2.07
C SER A 320 2.83 -22.22 2.47
N ILE A 321 3.11 -20.94 2.21
CA ILE A 321 4.43 -20.31 2.44
C ILE A 321 4.30 -19.03 3.26
N THR A 322 3.16 -18.32 3.12
CA THR A 322 2.95 -16.97 3.66
C THR A 322 1.70 -16.97 4.54
N PRO A 323 1.66 -16.30 5.70
CA PRO A 323 0.45 -16.16 6.50
C PRO A 323 -0.73 -15.62 5.67
N GLU A 324 -1.96 -16.10 5.95
CA GLU A 324 -3.15 -15.77 5.16
C GLU A 324 -3.38 -14.26 5.04
N GLU A 325 -3.21 -13.51 6.14
CA GLU A 325 -3.41 -12.06 6.16
C GLU A 325 -2.40 -11.31 5.29
N ASP A 326 -1.13 -11.71 5.34
CA ASP A 326 -0.08 -11.16 4.47
C ASP A 326 -0.31 -11.51 3.01
N SER A 327 -0.75 -12.75 2.73
CA SER A 327 -1.12 -13.20 1.38
C SER A 327 -2.21 -12.33 0.77
N ILE A 328 -3.27 -12.03 1.53
CA ILE A 328 -4.37 -11.15 1.10
C ILE A 328 -3.83 -9.77 0.71
N LEU A 329 -3.05 -9.15 1.59
CA LEU A 329 -2.50 -7.81 1.37
C LEU A 329 -1.53 -7.74 0.18
N LEU A 330 -0.73 -8.79 -0.02
CA LEU A 330 0.19 -8.91 -1.15
C LEU A 330 -0.57 -9.10 -2.46
N LEU A 331 -1.56 -10.00 -2.50
CA LEU A 331 -2.37 -10.26 -3.69
C LEU A 331 -3.11 -9.00 -4.13
N GLU A 332 -3.79 -8.30 -3.21
CA GLU A 332 -4.50 -7.06 -3.53
C GLU A 332 -3.58 -6.00 -4.15
N ALA A 333 -2.40 -5.79 -3.55
CA ALA A 333 -1.42 -4.83 -4.04
C ALA A 333 -0.83 -5.26 -5.40
N ALA A 334 -0.50 -6.54 -5.58
CA ALA A 334 0.07 -7.07 -6.81
C ALA A 334 -0.91 -7.00 -7.99
N TYR A 335 -2.17 -7.42 -7.79
CA TYR A 335 -3.20 -7.28 -8.83
C TYR A 335 -3.48 -5.82 -9.18
N THR A 336 -3.52 -4.92 -8.20
CA THR A 336 -3.71 -3.49 -8.44
C THR A 336 -2.60 -2.92 -9.33
N ALA A 337 -1.33 -3.21 -9.00
CA ALA A 337 -0.18 -2.77 -9.79
C ALA A 337 -0.18 -3.38 -11.20
N LEU A 338 -0.49 -4.67 -11.35
CA LEU A 338 -0.52 -5.36 -12.65
C LEU A 338 -1.68 -4.89 -13.54
N LEU A 339 -2.86 -4.61 -12.98
CA LEU A 339 -3.98 -4.03 -13.73
C LEU A 339 -3.67 -2.61 -14.18
N ARG A 340 -3.03 -1.78 -13.33
CA ARG A 340 -2.56 -0.46 -13.74
C ARG A 340 -1.53 -0.56 -14.86
N LEU A 341 -0.58 -1.49 -14.75
CA LEU A 341 0.41 -1.77 -15.78
C LEU A 341 -0.28 -2.16 -17.11
N ALA A 342 -1.29 -3.04 -17.07
CA ALA A 342 -2.07 -3.44 -18.24
C ALA A 342 -2.73 -2.22 -18.93
N ARG A 343 -3.36 -1.32 -18.15
CA ARG A 343 -3.96 -0.08 -18.68
C ARG A 343 -2.91 0.84 -19.32
N LYS A 344 -1.74 0.98 -18.70
CA LYS A 344 -0.65 1.83 -19.21
C LYS A 344 0.01 1.28 -20.48
N THR A 345 -0.09 -0.02 -20.75
CA THR A 345 0.46 -0.68 -21.96
C THR A 345 -0.52 -0.68 -23.13
N GLU A 346 -1.73 -0.16 -22.96
CA GLU A 346 -2.72 -0.04 -24.04
C GLU A 346 -2.21 0.83 -25.19
N SER A 347 -2.40 0.36 -26.42
CA SER A 347 -1.99 1.09 -27.62
C SER A 347 -2.78 2.40 -27.78
N LYS A 348 -2.11 3.47 -28.28
CA LYS A 348 -2.80 4.74 -28.56
C LYS A 348 -3.98 4.53 -29.51
N ALA A 349 -5.06 5.27 -29.26
CA ALA A 349 -6.25 5.32 -30.13
C ALA A 349 -5.86 5.48 -31.61
N GLY A 350 -6.21 4.47 -32.44
CA GLY A 350 -5.97 4.48 -33.89
C GLY A 350 -5.35 3.19 -34.46
N LYS A 351 -4.68 2.37 -33.66
CA LYS A 351 -4.30 1.00 -34.06
C LYS A 351 -5.01 0.02 -33.13
N VAL A 352 -6.11 -0.54 -33.59
CA VAL A 352 -6.80 -1.64 -32.91
C VAL A 352 -5.95 -2.91 -33.12
N GLU A 353 -5.04 -3.17 -32.21
CA GLU A 353 -4.36 -4.46 -32.19
C GLU A 353 -5.32 -5.54 -31.68
N PRO A 354 -5.36 -6.73 -32.30
CA PRO A 354 -6.16 -7.84 -31.80
C PRO A 354 -5.77 -8.13 -30.34
N HIS A 355 -6.74 -8.38 -29.47
CA HIS A 355 -6.50 -8.60 -28.03
C HIS A 355 -5.42 -9.65 -27.75
N GLY A 356 -5.41 -10.75 -28.49
CA GLY A 356 -4.43 -11.84 -28.32
C GLY A 356 -2.98 -11.49 -28.68
N THR A 357 -2.76 -10.36 -29.39
CA THR A 357 -1.42 -9.89 -29.76
C THR A 357 -0.99 -8.69 -28.95
N SER A 358 -1.94 -7.92 -28.42
CA SER A 358 -1.66 -6.73 -27.63
C SER A 358 -0.96 -7.03 -26.31
N PRO A 359 -0.02 -6.20 -25.84
CA PRO A 359 0.63 -6.39 -24.53
C PRO A 359 -0.37 -6.42 -23.38
N LYS A 360 -1.41 -5.57 -23.40
CA LYS A 360 -2.51 -5.56 -22.43
C LYS A 360 -3.24 -6.89 -22.41
N GLY A 361 -3.65 -7.38 -23.57
CA GLY A 361 -4.41 -8.64 -23.69
C GLY A 361 -3.61 -9.84 -23.19
N LYS A 362 -2.33 -9.93 -23.56
CA LYS A 362 -1.43 -11.00 -23.09
C LYS A 362 -1.26 -10.98 -21.56
N LEU A 363 -1.13 -9.78 -20.97
CA LEU A 363 -1.00 -9.65 -19.51
C LEU A 363 -2.29 -10.07 -18.81
N LEU A 364 -3.46 -9.59 -19.28
CA LEU A 364 -4.75 -9.94 -18.70
C LEU A 364 -5.03 -11.45 -18.80
N ASP A 365 -4.72 -12.09 -19.95
CA ASP A 365 -4.82 -13.53 -20.11
C ASP A 365 -3.92 -14.30 -19.13
N LYS A 366 -2.68 -13.83 -18.95
CA LYS A 366 -1.75 -14.42 -18.00
C LYS A 366 -2.24 -14.26 -16.56
N LEU A 367 -2.76 -13.08 -16.21
CA LEU A 367 -3.32 -12.83 -14.88
C LEU A 367 -4.48 -13.76 -14.54
N LEU A 368 -5.37 -13.98 -15.52
CA LEU A 368 -6.51 -14.85 -15.29
C LEU A 368 -6.09 -16.32 -15.18
N ARG A 369 -5.24 -16.81 -16.09
CA ARG A 369 -4.84 -18.23 -16.15
C ARG A 369 -3.86 -18.63 -15.04
N GLU A 370 -2.77 -17.89 -14.93
CA GLU A 370 -1.67 -18.22 -14.01
C GLU A 370 -1.87 -17.55 -12.64
N GLY A 371 -2.45 -16.34 -12.59
CA GLY A 371 -2.72 -15.65 -11.34
C GLY A 371 -3.98 -16.17 -10.64
N VAL A 372 -5.15 -16.15 -11.31
CA VAL A 372 -6.44 -16.49 -10.68
C VAL A 372 -6.67 -18.00 -10.65
N PHE A 373 -6.78 -18.66 -11.82
CA PHE A 373 -7.20 -20.05 -11.86
C PHE A 373 -6.20 -20.98 -11.18
N SER A 374 -4.90 -20.77 -11.41
CA SER A 374 -3.86 -21.56 -10.76
C SER A 374 -3.89 -21.36 -9.24
N SER A 375 -3.96 -20.11 -8.77
CA SER A 375 -4.03 -19.81 -7.33
C SER A 375 -5.31 -20.40 -6.71
N TYR A 376 -6.48 -20.22 -7.34
CA TYR A 376 -7.75 -20.77 -6.86
C TYR A 376 -7.69 -22.28 -6.64
N PHE A 377 -7.06 -23.00 -7.57
CA PHE A 377 -6.89 -24.46 -7.44
C PHE A 377 -6.14 -24.86 -6.17
N HIS A 378 -5.16 -24.07 -5.75
CA HIS A 378 -4.33 -24.36 -4.57
C HIS A 378 -4.90 -23.84 -3.24
N VAL A 379 -5.84 -22.88 -3.26
CA VAL A 379 -6.30 -22.17 -2.05
C VAL A 379 -7.80 -22.27 -1.82
N LYS A 380 -8.48 -23.25 -2.36
CA LYS A 380 -9.95 -23.43 -2.26
C LYS A 380 -10.48 -23.41 -0.82
N GLU A 381 -9.67 -23.87 0.14
CA GLU A 381 -10.03 -23.94 1.56
C GLU A 381 -9.85 -22.59 2.28
N HIS A 382 -9.13 -21.65 1.67
CA HIS A 382 -8.88 -20.31 2.24
C HIS A 382 -9.90 -19.30 1.74
N VAL A 383 -11.08 -19.31 2.35
CA VAL A 383 -12.26 -18.54 1.87
C VAL A 383 -12.00 -17.04 1.70
N LYS A 384 -11.16 -16.43 2.55
CA LYS A 384 -10.81 -15.01 2.43
C LYS A 384 -9.95 -14.74 1.18
N ILE A 385 -9.02 -15.64 0.84
CA ILE A 385 -8.19 -15.51 -0.37
C ILE A 385 -9.04 -15.77 -1.60
N VAL A 386 -9.95 -16.74 -1.56
CA VAL A 386 -10.93 -16.98 -2.63
C VAL A 386 -11.74 -15.71 -2.89
N ALA A 387 -12.19 -15.00 -1.85
CA ALA A 387 -12.88 -13.72 -2.01
C ALA A 387 -12.04 -12.68 -2.77
N VAL A 388 -10.75 -12.54 -2.42
CA VAL A 388 -9.83 -11.65 -3.14
C VAL A 388 -9.70 -12.04 -4.60
N LEU A 389 -9.48 -13.33 -4.89
CA LEU A 389 -9.34 -13.81 -6.27
C LEU A 389 -10.59 -13.55 -7.11
N LEU A 390 -11.80 -13.76 -6.54
CA LEU A 390 -13.07 -13.49 -7.21
C LEU A 390 -13.27 -11.98 -7.48
N MET A 391 -12.96 -11.13 -6.52
CA MET A 391 -12.99 -9.68 -6.73
C MET A 391 -12.00 -9.23 -7.81
N GLN A 392 -10.79 -9.78 -7.83
CA GLN A 392 -9.82 -9.46 -8.87
C GLN A 392 -10.24 -10.01 -10.23
N THR A 393 -10.90 -11.16 -10.25
CA THR A 393 -11.51 -11.73 -11.48
C THR A 393 -12.47 -10.73 -12.11
N ALA A 394 -13.39 -10.14 -11.33
CA ALA A 394 -14.33 -9.14 -11.85
C ALA A 394 -13.58 -7.97 -12.51
N LYS A 395 -12.56 -7.41 -11.84
CA LYS A 395 -11.77 -6.30 -12.39
C LYS A 395 -11.01 -6.69 -13.67
N ILE A 396 -10.47 -7.91 -13.74
CA ILE A 396 -9.78 -8.41 -14.93
C ILE A 396 -10.78 -8.57 -16.10
N LEU A 397 -11.97 -9.10 -15.84
CA LEU A 397 -13.01 -9.28 -16.86
C LEU A 397 -13.48 -7.92 -17.42
N ASP A 398 -13.64 -6.91 -16.56
CA ASP A 398 -14.01 -5.56 -17.00
C ASP A 398 -12.94 -4.94 -17.91
N GLU A 399 -11.66 -5.24 -17.68
CA GLU A 399 -10.57 -4.79 -18.57
C GLU A 399 -10.48 -5.64 -19.86
N MET A 400 -10.86 -6.91 -19.82
CA MET A 400 -10.87 -7.80 -20.97
C MET A 400 -12.11 -7.62 -21.85
N GLN A 401 -13.22 -7.21 -21.26
CA GLN A 401 -14.52 -7.08 -21.93
C GLN A 401 -14.91 -8.39 -22.69
N ILE A 402 -15.39 -8.28 -23.89
CA ILE A 402 -15.84 -9.41 -24.74
C ILE A 402 -14.76 -10.50 -24.93
N TYR A 403 -13.49 -10.15 -24.80
CA TYR A 403 -12.40 -11.11 -24.96
C TYR A 403 -12.30 -12.12 -23.81
N ALA A 404 -13.01 -11.90 -22.70
CA ALA A 404 -13.14 -12.83 -21.59
C ALA A 404 -13.90 -14.13 -21.96
N VAL A 405 -14.68 -14.11 -23.02
CA VAL A 405 -15.48 -15.25 -23.53
C VAL A 405 -14.66 -16.54 -23.68
N LYS A 406 -13.40 -16.45 -24.06
CA LYS A 406 -12.52 -17.63 -24.23
C LYS A 406 -12.21 -18.38 -22.94
N HIS A 407 -12.44 -17.75 -21.78
CA HIS A 407 -12.20 -18.32 -20.46
C HIS A 407 -13.45 -18.84 -19.75
N LEU A 408 -14.62 -18.83 -20.41
CA LEU A 408 -15.89 -19.28 -19.81
C LEU A 408 -15.85 -20.67 -19.25
N LYS A 409 -15.07 -21.60 -19.86
CA LYS A 409 -14.92 -22.98 -19.38
C LYS A 409 -14.37 -23.07 -17.95
N ASP A 410 -13.57 -22.10 -17.55
CA ASP A 410 -12.93 -22.06 -16.22
C ASP A 410 -13.67 -21.10 -15.30
N LEU A 411 -14.18 -19.98 -15.82
CA LEU A 411 -14.91 -18.95 -15.07
C LEU A 411 -16.22 -19.47 -14.48
N ILE A 412 -17.05 -20.12 -15.30
CA ILE A 412 -18.37 -20.59 -14.85
C ILE A 412 -18.22 -21.65 -13.75
N PRO A 413 -17.43 -22.73 -13.90
CA PRO A 413 -17.27 -23.70 -12.83
C PRO A 413 -16.68 -23.11 -11.55
N MET A 414 -15.71 -22.19 -11.64
CA MET A 414 -15.10 -21.54 -10.47
C MET A 414 -16.16 -20.78 -9.64
N HIS A 415 -17.02 -19.99 -10.29
CA HIS A 415 -18.08 -19.24 -9.60
C HIS A 415 -19.19 -20.18 -9.11
N SER A 416 -19.61 -21.16 -9.94
CA SER A 416 -20.64 -22.13 -9.57
C SER A 416 -20.23 -22.96 -8.36
N GLU A 417 -18.98 -23.36 -8.26
CA GLU A 417 -18.46 -24.13 -7.11
C GLU A 417 -18.62 -23.33 -5.81
N VAL A 418 -18.30 -22.04 -5.81
CA VAL A 418 -18.44 -21.18 -4.63
C VAL A 418 -19.90 -20.90 -4.29
N LEU A 419 -20.72 -20.57 -5.30
CA LEU A 419 -22.14 -20.25 -5.11
C LEU A 419 -22.97 -21.46 -4.67
N SER A 420 -22.60 -22.68 -5.11
CA SER A 420 -23.30 -23.93 -4.77
C SER A 420 -22.73 -24.60 -3.52
N ASN A 421 -21.79 -23.97 -2.81
CA ASN A 421 -21.23 -24.54 -1.60
C ASN A 421 -22.28 -24.49 -0.47
N PRO A 422 -22.63 -25.62 0.17
CA PRO A 422 -23.60 -25.65 1.27
C PRO A 422 -23.22 -24.75 2.46
N PHE A 423 -21.94 -24.47 2.63
CA PHE A 423 -21.41 -23.62 3.71
C PHE A 423 -21.14 -22.18 3.27
N ALA A 424 -21.60 -21.76 2.10
CA ALA A 424 -21.33 -20.43 1.56
C ALA A 424 -21.82 -19.29 2.48
N ALA A 425 -22.94 -19.51 3.18
CA ALA A 425 -23.50 -18.54 4.14
C ALA A 425 -22.59 -18.23 5.33
N LEU A 426 -21.63 -19.12 5.68
CA LEU A 426 -20.63 -18.88 6.73
C LEU A 426 -19.59 -17.83 6.32
N ALA A 427 -19.44 -17.55 5.03
CA ALA A 427 -18.49 -16.58 4.50
C ALA A 427 -19.19 -15.56 3.57
N PRO A 428 -20.04 -14.66 4.10
CA PRO A 428 -20.87 -13.75 3.30
C PRO A 428 -20.05 -12.86 2.36
N ALA A 429 -18.86 -12.43 2.78
CA ALA A 429 -17.96 -11.63 1.95
C ALA A 429 -17.48 -12.39 0.70
N THR A 430 -17.17 -13.68 0.84
CA THR A 430 -16.76 -14.52 -0.29
C THR A 430 -17.93 -14.77 -1.23
N LEU A 431 -19.13 -14.96 -0.66
CA LEU A 431 -20.35 -15.13 -1.43
C LEU A 431 -20.68 -13.87 -2.24
N SER A 432 -20.61 -12.69 -1.62
CA SER A 432 -20.76 -11.39 -2.31
C SER A 432 -19.73 -11.22 -3.44
N ALA A 433 -18.47 -11.56 -3.20
CA ALA A 433 -17.43 -11.52 -4.23
C ALA A 433 -17.71 -12.49 -5.40
N ALA A 434 -18.27 -13.69 -5.12
CA ALA A 434 -18.64 -14.65 -6.15
C ALA A 434 -19.81 -14.14 -7.00
N ILE A 435 -20.81 -13.52 -6.39
CA ILE A 435 -21.95 -12.92 -7.08
C ILE A 435 -21.48 -11.76 -7.98
N GLN A 436 -20.64 -10.86 -7.47
CA GLN A 436 -20.08 -9.75 -8.23
C GLN A 436 -19.20 -10.25 -9.40
N GLY A 437 -18.38 -11.27 -9.16
CA GLY A 437 -17.59 -11.92 -10.20
C GLY A 437 -18.48 -12.53 -11.30
N LEU A 438 -19.58 -13.18 -10.91
CA LEU A 438 -20.55 -13.73 -11.85
C LEU A 438 -21.27 -12.64 -12.66
N GLN A 439 -21.62 -11.52 -12.03
CA GLN A 439 -22.16 -10.35 -12.74
C GLN A 439 -21.18 -9.85 -13.82
N ALA A 440 -19.89 -9.75 -13.48
CA ALA A 440 -18.86 -9.39 -14.46
C ALA A 440 -18.74 -10.43 -15.60
N VAL A 441 -18.85 -11.73 -15.30
CA VAL A 441 -18.94 -12.78 -16.34
C VAL A 441 -20.13 -12.55 -17.25
N ILE A 442 -21.32 -12.32 -16.69
CA ILE A 442 -22.55 -12.10 -17.47
C ILE A 442 -22.41 -10.85 -18.34
N ALA A 443 -21.96 -9.74 -17.77
CA ALA A 443 -21.83 -8.47 -18.48
C ALA A 443 -20.83 -8.52 -19.64
N ASN A 444 -19.71 -9.22 -19.46
CA ASN A 444 -18.62 -9.23 -20.44
C ASN A 444 -18.69 -10.42 -21.41
N CYS A 445 -19.36 -11.53 -21.04
CA CYS A 445 -19.40 -12.75 -21.83
C CYS A 445 -20.78 -13.08 -22.44
N TRP A 446 -21.74 -12.16 -22.37
CA TRP A 446 -23.12 -12.34 -22.78
C TRP A 446 -23.31 -13.04 -24.15
N PRO A 447 -22.48 -12.85 -25.21
CA PRO A 447 -22.74 -13.45 -26.51
C PRO A 447 -22.65 -14.98 -26.53
N ARG A 448 -21.99 -15.58 -25.53
CA ARG A 448 -21.83 -17.03 -25.40
C ARG A 448 -22.73 -17.64 -24.31
N LEU A 449 -23.43 -16.85 -23.53
CA LEU A 449 -24.32 -17.34 -22.46
C LEU A 449 -25.63 -17.88 -22.99
N SER A 450 -25.92 -17.78 -24.31
CA SER A 450 -27.00 -18.47 -24.98
C SER A 450 -26.75 -19.97 -25.16
N ILE A 451 -25.53 -20.45 -24.89
CA ILE A 451 -25.22 -21.89 -24.95
C ILE A 451 -25.91 -22.60 -23.77
N PRO A 452 -26.78 -23.61 -24.03
CA PRO A 452 -27.61 -24.24 -22.99
C PRO A 452 -26.79 -24.75 -21.78
N ALA A 453 -25.64 -25.38 -22.03
CA ALA A 453 -24.78 -25.89 -20.95
C ALA A 453 -24.30 -24.81 -19.97
N TYR A 454 -24.00 -23.60 -20.45
CA TYR A 454 -23.62 -22.48 -19.60
C TYR A 454 -24.84 -21.92 -18.85
N GLN A 455 -25.98 -21.81 -19.51
CA GLN A 455 -27.22 -21.37 -18.86
C GLN A 455 -27.63 -22.32 -17.74
N ASP A 456 -27.61 -23.62 -17.98
CA ASP A 456 -28.00 -24.64 -16.99
C ASP A 456 -27.10 -24.56 -15.73
N GLU A 457 -25.80 -24.42 -15.93
CA GLU A 457 -24.85 -24.30 -14.82
C GLU A 457 -25.06 -23.00 -14.02
N LEU A 458 -25.28 -21.87 -14.70
CA LEU A 458 -25.53 -20.59 -14.08
C LEU A 458 -26.86 -20.56 -13.33
N ILE A 459 -27.94 -21.05 -13.92
CA ILE A 459 -29.26 -21.14 -13.25
C ILE A 459 -29.14 -22.02 -12.01
N LYS A 460 -28.51 -23.20 -12.15
CA LYS A 460 -28.28 -24.10 -11.01
C LYS A 460 -27.54 -23.40 -9.88
N ALA A 461 -26.44 -22.74 -10.19
CA ALA A 461 -25.66 -22.05 -9.18
C ALA A 461 -26.45 -20.92 -8.48
N LEU A 462 -27.21 -20.11 -9.24
CA LEU A 462 -28.05 -19.04 -8.70
C LEU A 462 -29.18 -19.59 -7.83
N VAL A 463 -29.86 -20.63 -8.27
CA VAL A 463 -30.97 -21.27 -7.52
C VAL A 463 -30.46 -21.86 -6.21
N VAL A 464 -29.37 -22.65 -6.26
CA VAL A 464 -28.81 -23.26 -5.05
C VAL A 464 -28.34 -22.16 -4.08
N CYS A 465 -27.64 -21.14 -4.57
CA CYS A 465 -27.21 -20.02 -3.75
C CYS A 465 -28.39 -19.29 -3.09
N TYR A 466 -29.43 -19.00 -3.87
CA TYR A 466 -30.63 -18.30 -3.39
C TYR A 466 -31.35 -19.09 -2.30
N MET A 467 -31.53 -20.42 -2.51
CA MET A 467 -32.11 -21.29 -1.49
C MET A 467 -31.26 -21.30 -0.22
N THR A 468 -29.94 -21.48 -0.33
CA THR A 468 -29.04 -21.47 0.83
C THR A 468 -29.08 -20.14 1.59
N VAL A 469 -29.10 -19.00 0.89
CA VAL A 469 -29.19 -17.66 1.51
C VAL A 469 -30.52 -17.49 2.24
N HIS A 470 -31.62 -18.00 1.71
CA HIS A 470 -32.94 -17.95 2.37
C HIS A 470 -33.05 -18.91 3.55
N ASP A 471 -32.49 -20.13 3.45
CA ASP A 471 -32.47 -21.11 4.54
C ASP A 471 -31.63 -20.61 5.73
N GLU A 472 -30.52 -19.90 5.47
CA GLU A 472 -29.60 -19.38 6.48
C GLU A 472 -29.83 -17.88 6.81
N ARG A 473 -31.03 -17.38 6.55
CA ARG A 473 -31.40 -15.97 6.73
C ARG A 473 -31.09 -15.42 8.13
N ASP A 474 -31.39 -16.20 9.16
CA ASP A 474 -31.17 -15.77 10.55
C ASP A 474 -29.68 -15.66 10.88
N GLN A 475 -28.86 -16.51 10.31
CA GLN A 475 -27.40 -16.48 10.47
C GLN A 475 -26.75 -15.31 9.72
N LEU A 476 -27.26 -14.96 8.54
CA LEU A 476 -26.76 -13.86 7.72
C LEU A 476 -27.13 -12.48 8.30
N GLY A 477 -28.23 -12.37 9.06
CA GLY A 477 -28.66 -11.13 9.69
C GLY A 477 -28.80 -9.97 8.70
N GLU A 478 -28.08 -8.87 8.93
CA GLU A 478 -28.11 -7.68 8.06
C GLU A 478 -27.59 -7.94 6.64
N ARG A 479 -26.70 -8.92 6.45
CA ARG A 479 -26.14 -9.28 5.14
C ARG A 479 -27.16 -9.96 4.23
N PHE A 480 -28.22 -10.53 4.78
CA PHE A 480 -29.26 -11.22 4.01
C PHE A 480 -29.85 -10.31 2.92
N ALA A 481 -30.28 -9.10 3.30
CA ALA A 481 -30.94 -8.19 2.36
C ALA A 481 -30.02 -7.76 1.21
N GLU A 482 -28.73 -7.55 1.49
CA GLU A 482 -27.73 -7.21 0.48
C GLU A 482 -27.54 -8.36 -0.51
N LEU A 483 -27.36 -9.59 -0.02
CA LEU A 483 -27.15 -10.78 -0.86
C LEU A 483 -28.39 -11.12 -1.69
N ASP A 484 -29.57 -11.02 -1.11
CA ASP A 484 -30.86 -11.27 -1.78
C ASP A 484 -31.02 -10.31 -2.99
N VAL A 485 -30.83 -9.01 -2.79
CA VAL A 485 -30.88 -8.00 -3.86
C VAL A 485 -29.86 -8.29 -4.97
N GLU A 486 -28.63 -8.62 -4.63
CA GLU A 486 -27.58 -8.89 -5.61
C GLU A 486 -27.83 -10.19 -6.38
N LEU A 487 -28.43 -11.22 -5.77
CA LEU A 487 -28.82 -12.46 -6.46
C LEU A 487 -29.96 -12.20 -7.45
N VAL A 488 -31.02 -11.49 -7.06
CA VAL A 488 -32.15 -11.11 -7.93
C VAL A 488 -31.64 -10.29 -9.12
N LYS A 489 -30.77 -9.31 -8.88
CA LYS A 489 -30.11 -8.52 -9.92
C LYS A 489 -29.32 -9.40 -10.88
N THR A 490 -28.57 -10.39 -10.36
CA THR A 490 -27.76 -11.31 -11.18
C THR A 490 -28.64 -12.19 -12.07
N ALA A 491 -29.74 -12.71 -11.55
CA ALA A 491 -30.72 -13.48 -12.33
C ALA A 491 -31.37 -12.61 -13.42
N SER A 492 -31.72 -11.35 -13.10
CA SER A 492 -32.23 -10.39 -14.07
C SER A 492 -31.20 -10.10 -15.18
N MET A 493 -29.92 -9.89 -14.83
CA MET A 493 -28.83 -9.71 -15.80
C MET A 493 -28.70 -10.92 -16.75
N LEU A 494 -28.76 -12.13 -16.22
CA LEU A 494 -28.71 -13.37 -17.00
C LEU A 494 -29.89 -13.46 -17.99
N THR A 495 -31.09 -13.07 -17.54
CA THR A 495 -32.30 -13.06 -18.38
C THR A 495 -32.16 -12.03 -19.51
N VAL A 496 -31.64 -10.84 -19.23
CA VAL A 496 -31.38 -9.82 -20.26
C VAL A 496 -30.31 -10.29 -21.25
N ALA A 497 -29.22 -10.88 -20.76
CA ALA A 497 -28.15 -11.43 -21.61
C ALA A 497 -28.67 -12.52 -22.57
N ALA A 498 -29.55 -13.40 -22.08
CA ALA A 498 -30.16 -14.44 -22.89
C ALA A 498 -31.09 -13.87 -24.00
N LYS A 499 -31.85 -12.80 -23.71
CA LYS A 499 -32.69 -12.07 -24.67
C LYS A 499 -31.90 -11.36 -25.76
N GLY A 500 -30.73 -10.83 -25.41
CA GLY A 500 -29.86 -10.08 -26.35
C GLY A 500 -29.23 -10.97 -27.44
N THR A 501 -29.20 -12.29 -27.25
CA THR A 501 -28.79 -13.28 -28.27
C THR A 501 -30.02 -13.73 -29.03
N ALA A 502 -30.28 -13.11 -30.20
CA ALA A 502 -31.45 -13.42 -31.06
C ALA A 502 -31.60 -14.95 -31.30
N GLY A 503 -32.58 -15.60 -30.67
CA GLY A 503 -32.88 -17.00 -30.90
C GLY A 503 -33.53 -17.73 -29.70
N LYS A 504 -33.72 -19.03 -29.84
CA LYS A 504 -34.38 -19.95 -28.90
C LYS A 504 -33.89 -19.93 -27.45
N GLY A 505 -32.71 -19.37 -27.19
CA GLY A 505 -32.10 -19.36 -25.84
C GLY A 505 -32.83 -18.52 -24.79
N ALA A 506 -33.59 -17.50 -25.19
CA ALA A 506 -34.36 -16.66 -24.24
C ALA A 506 -35.68 -17.36 -23.84
N GLU A 507 -36.34 -18.00 -24.78
CA GLU A 507 -37.57 -18.79 -24.52
C GLU A 507 -37.24 -19.99 -23.61
N ASP A 508 -36.13 -20.69 -23.88
CA ASP A 508 -35.64 -21.79 -23.08
C ASP A 508 -35.31 -21.41 -21.62
N LEU A 509 -34.71 -20.23 -21.39
CA LEU A 509 -34.41 -19.72 -20.05
C LEU A 509 -35.72 -19.40 -19.28
N ALA A 510 -36.68 -18.76 -19.93
CA ALA A 510 -37.95 -18.39 -19.31
C ALA A 510 -38.77 -19.62 -18.93
N ASP A 511 -38.81 -20.65 -19.82
CA ASP A 511 -39.50 -21.91 -19.57
C ASP A 511 -38.87 -22.69 -18.41
N LYS A 512 -37.53 -22.71 -18.33
CA LYS A 512 -36.80 -23.30 -17.20
C LYS A 512 -37.08 -22.57 -15.89
N ALA A 513 -37.08 -21.24 -15.88
CA ALA A 513 -37.41 -20.45 -14.72
C ALA A 513 -38.84 -20.69 -14.24
N ALA A 514 -39.83 -20.72 -15.18
CA ALA A 514 -41.22 -21.01 -14.88
C ALA A 514 -41.40 -22.42 -14.28
N LEU A 515 -40.68 -23.43 -14.83
CA LEU A 515 -40.70 -24.79 -14.32
C LEU A 515 -40.12 -24.86 -12.89
N LEU A 516 -39.04 -24.16 -12.61
CA LEU A 516 -38.41 -24.12 -11.29
C LEU A 516 -39.34 -23.43 -10.26
N VAL A 517 -39.94 -22.30 -10.60
CA VAL A 517 -40.92 -21.60 -9.76
C VAL A 517 -42.17 -22.47 -9.48
N SER A 518 -42.60 -23.27 -10.45
CA SER A 518 -43.73 -24.18 -10.23
C SER A 518 -43.44 -25.29 -9.21
N LYS A 519 -42.18 -25.69 -9.06
CA LYS A 519 -41.72 -26.70 -8.10
C LYS A 519 -41.39 -26.11 -6.75
N GLU A 520 -40.81 -24.92 -6.74
CA GLU A 520 -40.38 -24.20 -5.53
C GLU A 520 -40.83 -22.72 -5.61
N PRO A 521 -41.96 -22.37 -4.95
CA PRO A 521 -42.55 -21.05 -5.03
C PRO A 521 -41.64 -19.90 -4.52
N LEU A 522 -40.69 -20.23 -3.62
CA LEU A 522 -39.72 -19.26 -3.12
C LEU A 522 -38.90 -18.62 -4.25
N LEU A 523 -38.62 -19.40 -5.30
CA LEU A 523 -37.85 -18.95 -6.48
C LEU A 523 -38.55 -17.86 -7.30
N ALA A 524 -39.85 -17.59 -7.06
CA ALA A 524 -40.55 -16.49 -7.69
C ALA A 524 -39.87 -15.13 -7.35
N GLY A 525 -39.24 -15.01 -6.16
CA GLY A 525 -38.47 -13.84 -5.80
C GLY A 525 -37.19 -13.66 -6.60
N LEU A 526 -36.53 -14.75 -6.99
CA LEU A 526 -35.28 -14.70 -7.77
C LEU A 526 -35.51 -14.30 -9.23
N PHE A 527 -36.62 -14.72 -9.84
CA PHE A 527 -36.91 -14.56 -11.28
C PHE A 527 -37.96 -13.46 -11.58
N GLN A 528 -38.11 -12.48 -10.68
CA GLN A 528 -39.01 -11.33 -10.87
C GLN A 528 -38.63 -10.39 -12.01
#